data_ae8c4592e91d349ae8221619ab3b8354
#
_entry.id   ae8c4592e91d349ae8221619ab3b8354
#
_cell.length_a   1.000
_cell.length_b   1.000
_cell.length_c   1.000
_cell.angle_alpha   90.00
_cell.angle_beta   90.00
_cell.angle_gamma   90.00
#
_symmetry.space_group_name_H-M   'P 1'
#
loop_
_entity.id
_entity.type
_entity.pdbx_description
1 polymer ?
#
loop_
_entity_poly.entity_id
_entity_poly.type
_entity_poly.pdbx_seq_one_letter_code
_entity_poly.pdbx_strand_id
1 'polypeptide(L)'
;IVVHGDAAIAGQGLIYEVVQMANLDGYKTGGTVHIVVNNQIGFTTNYLDGRSSTYCTDVGKVTLSPVLHVNADDVEAVVHACRFALDFRMEFKRDVFIDLLGYRKYGHNEGDEPRFTQPKLYKSISKHKNPRDIYADLLISEDIIDVDYIKSLEKDYKNSLESELEDSRKQDKTVITPFMQKDWLNYKRAKVKLMLDVVDTTYPKKKLEQISKVISTLPKDKNFIRKIKRLVESRKVMFDQDKLDWAMAEHLAFGSLLEEGYDVRISGQDVERGTFSHRHAVIKVEDSEEEILLLNNISDSQGQFYIFNSLLSEYGVVGFDYGYAMASPKTLTVWEAQFGDFSNGAQIMIDQYISSGENKWKTPNGIVMLLPHGYEGQGAEHSSGRMERYLQLCAKNNMFVADCSTPANMFHILRRQLKASYRKPLIVFTPKSLLRHPRVTSKVEDFSDGCFQPLIDDNKANAAKTNTLVFVTGKFYYDLLEAKENLLRDDVALVRIEQLFPLPKKGISKILSKYKNVDDIVWAQEEPRNMGALGHMLLHFEDVKNWRTASRRSYSAPAAGSATRSKLSLIHISEPTRPLEI
;
A
#
# COMPACT_ATOMS: atom_id res chain seq x y z
N ILE A 1 -16.36 -1.25 16.26
CA ILE A 1 -16.05 -0.44 17.45
C ILE A 1 -14.57 -0.10 17.40
N VAL A 2 -14.23 1.18 17.62
CA VAL A 2 -12.84 1.65 17.69
C VAL A 2 -12.66 2.41 19.01
N VAL A 3 -11.61 2.07 19.76
CA VAL A 3 -11.31 2.71 21.05
C VAL A 3 -10.14 3.66 20.86
N HIS A 4 -10.29 4.88 21.33
CA HIS A 4 -9.32 5.97 21.23
C HIS A 4 -8.90 6.51 22.59
N GLY A 5 -7.68 7.03 22.69
CA GLY A 5 -7.31 7.98 23.73
C GLY A 5 -7.71 9.41 23.31
N ASP A 6 -8.05 10.25 24.28
CA ASP A 6 -8.51 11.64 24.05
C ASP A 6 -7.47 12.52 23.33
N ALA A 7 -6.20 12.41 23.73
CA ALA A 7 -5.12 13.15 23.07
C ALA A 7 -4.87 12.66 21.63
N ALA A 8 -5.02 11.35 21.38
CA ALA A 8 -4.80 10.78 20.05
C ALA A 8 -5.92 11.17 19.07
N ILE A 9 -7.19 11.08 19.48
CA ILE A 9 -8.31 11.44 18.60
C ILE A 9 -8.32 12.93 18.25
N ALA A 10 -7.94 13.77 19.21
CA ALA A 10 -7.89 15.22 18.99
C ALA A 10 -6.67 15.69 18.19
N GLY A 11 -5.52 15.00 18.33
CA GLY A 11 -4.24 15.47 17.79
C GLY A 11 -3.77 14.77 16.50
N GLN A 12 -4.30 13.59 16.18
CA GLN A 12 -3.87 12.83 15.01
C GLN A 12 -4.73 13.14 13.79
N GLY A 13 -4.13 13.78 12.75
CA GLY A 13 -4.81 14.13 11.50
C GLY A 13 -5.47 12.94 10.78
N LEU A 14 -4.96 11.73 10.99
CA LEU A 14 -5.54 10.50 10.48
C LEU A 14 -7.03 10.34 10.86
N ILE A 15 -7.42 10.78 12.05
CA ILE A 15 -8.82 10.68 12.50
C ILE A 15 -9.74 11.53 11.63
N TYR A 16 -9.31 12.75 11.26
CA TYR A 16 -10.05 13.59 10.32
C TYR A 16 -10.21 12.92 8.96
N GLU A 17 -9.16 12.31 8.44
CA GLU A 17 -9.20 11.56 7.18
C GLU A 17 -10.18 10.39 7.25
N VAL A 18 -10.13 9.60 8.32
CA VAL A 18 -11.02 8.44 8.54
C VAL A 18 -12.50 8.84 8.59
N VAL A 19 -12.85 9.91 9.33
CA VAL A 19 -14.26 10.36 9.38
C VAL A 19 -14.73 10.90 8.04
N GLN A 20 -13.86 11.53 7.24
CA GLN A 20 -14.20 11.94 5.88
C GLN A 20 -14.42 10.75 4.93
N MET A 21 -13.78 9.62 5.18
CA MET A 21 -13.96 8.38 4.39
C MET A 21 -15.25 7.64 4.72
N ALA A 22 -15.85 7.86 5.88
CA ALA A 22 -16.87 7.01 6.50
C ALA A 22 -18.12 6.76 5.62
N ASN A 23 -18.49 7.71 4.76
CA ASN A 23 -19.66 7.63 3.87
C ASN A 23 -19.30 7.51 2.38
N LEU A 24 -18.02 7.45 2.02
CA LEU A 24 -17.61 7.29 0.62
C LEU A 24 -17.77 5.85 0.17
N ASP A 25 -18.32 5.63 -1.03
CA ASP A 25 -18.66 4.30 -1.54
C ASP A 25 -17.50 3.31 -1.52
N GLY A 26 -16.29 3.77 -1.80
CA GLY A 26 -15.08 2.94 -1.77
C GLY A 26 -14.60 2.57 -0.36
N TYR A 27 -15.11 3.21 0.70
CA TYR A 27 -14.54 3.14 2.04
C TYR A 27 -15.56 2.92 3.16
N LYS A 28 -16.84 3.07 2.91
CA LYS A 28 -17.90 2.93 3.91
C LYS A 28 -17.93 1.52 4.52
N THR A 29 -18.08 1.47 5.84
CA THR A 29 -18.18 0.21 6.62
C THR A 29 -19.54 0.04 7.30
N GLY A 30 -20.48 0.93 7.02
CA GLY A 30 -21.81 0.96 7.66
C GLY A 30 -21.80 1.55 9.05
N GLY A 31 -20.97 2.56 9.29
CA GLY A 31 -20.83 3.30 10.52
C GLY A 31 -19.91 2.64 11.55
N THR A 32 -19.32 3.46 12.40
CA THR A 32 -18.41 3.07 13.48
C THR A 32 -18.86 3.65 14.82
N VAL A 33 -18.80 2.85 15.87
CA VAL A 33 -18.92 3.33 17.24
C VAL A 33 -17.51 3.67 17.73
N HIS A 34 -17.24 4.95 17.91
CA HIS A 34 -15.97 5.48 18.45
C HIS A 34 -16.10 5.68 19.96
N ILE A 35 -15.36 4.92 20.74
CA ILE A 35 -15.29 5.07 22.21
C ILE A 35 -14.00 5.80 22.54
N VAL A 36 -14.11 7.00 23.08
CA VAL A 36 -12.96 7.80 23.49
C VAL A 36 -12.78 7.68 24.99
N VAL A 37 -11.74 6.95 25.41
CA VAL A 37 -11.36 6.84 26.81
C VAL A 37 -10.63 8.14 27.18
N ASN A 38 -11.41 9.13 27.64
CA ASN A 38 -10.93 10.47 27.93
C ASN A 38 -10.38 10.53 29.35
N ASN A 39 -9.09 10.33 29.49
CA ASN A 39 -8.41 10.41 30.78
C ASN A 39 -7.80 11.80 31.04
N GLN A 40 -8.07 12.78 30.19
CA GLN A 40 -7.72 14.19 30.31
C GLN A 40 -6.20 14.50 30.27
N ILE A 41 -5.38 13.55 29.88
CA ILE A 41 -3.94 13.70 29.80
C ILE A 41 -3.36 12.92 28.61
N GLY A 42 -2.43 13.53 27.86
CA GLY A 42 -1.67 12.88 26.81
C GLY A 42 -0.19 12.82 27.20
N PHE A 43 0.37 11.61 27.38
CA PHE A 43 1.67 11.45 28.04
C PHE A 43 1.70 12.18 29.39
N THR A 44 2.39 13.32 29.48
CA THR A 44 2.43 14.22 30.64
C THR A 44 1.77 15.59 30.37
N THR A 45 1.13 15.75 29.20
CA THR A 45 0.52 17.01 28.76
C THR A 45 -0.94 17.08 29.19
N ASN A 46 -1.32 18.16 29.86
CA ASN A 46 -2.71 18.44 30.24
C ASN A 46 -3.55 18.68 28.99
N TYR A 47 -4.84 18.34 29.02
CA TYR A 47 -5.74 18.56 27.89
C TYR A 47 -5.86 20.04 27.48
N LEU A 48 -5.67 20.99 28.42
CA LEU A 48 -5.68 22.43 28.14
C LEU A 48 -4.50 22.85 27.25
N ASP A 49 -3.38 22.13 27.31
CA ASP A 49 -2.19 22.36 26.50
C ASP A 49 -2.17 21.44 25.27
N GLY A 50 -3.03 20.44 25.24
CA GLY A 50 -3.03 19.39 24.19
C GLY A 50 -3.99 19.64 23.04
N ARG A 51 -4.99 20.52 23.20
CA ARG A 51 -5.97 20.85 22.14
C ARG A 51 -6.62 22.20 22.34
N SER A 52 -7.04 22.82 21.25
CA SER A 52 -7.81 24.08 21.26
C SER A 52 -9.32 23.85 21.33
N SER A 53 -9.81 22.67 20.97
CA SER A 53 -11.23 22.32 21.03
C SER A 53 -11.69 22.09 22.47
N THR A 54 -12.96 22.37 22.75
CA THR A 54 -13.56 22.13 24.07
C THR A 54 -13.57 20.63 24.39
N TYR A 55 -14.01 19.82 23.43
CA TYR A 55 -14.08 18.38 23.58
C TYR A 55 -13.08 17.67 22.67
N CYS A 56 -12.50 16.57 23.13
CA CYS A 56 -11.63 15.74 22.31
C CYS A 56 -12.38 15.11 21.13
N THR A 57 -13.67 14.94 21.24
CA THR A 57 -14.59 14.39 20.25
C THR A 57 -15.16 15.41 19.26
N ASP A 58 -14.70 16.66 19.28
CA ASP A 58 -15.18 17.70 18.34
C ASP A 58 -14.95 17.35 16.86
N VAL A 59 -14.05 16.42 16.56
CA VAL A 59 -13.88 15.85 15.22
C VAL A 59 -15.18 15.19 14.68
N GLY A 60 -16.03 14.64 15.55
CA GLY A 60 -17.33 14.08 15.16
C GLY A 60 -18.29 15.11 14.54
N LYS A 61 -18.12 16.41 14.85
CA LYS A 61 -18.91 17.50 14.26
C LYS A 61 -18.68 17.67 12.76
N VAL A 62 -17.51 17.24 12.25
CA VAL A 62 -17.17 17.34 10.82
C VAL A 62 -18.17 16.58 9.94
N THR A 63 -18.65 15.44 10.42
CA THR A 63 -19.62 14.58 9.73
C THR A 63 -21.02 14.64 10.35
N LEU A 64 -21.25 15.60 11.25
CA LEU A 64 -22.51 15.74 12.01
C LEU A 64 -22.90 14.43 12.72
N SER A 65 -21.92 13.72 13.21
CA SER A 65 -22.12 12.49 13.98
C SER A 65 -22.57 12.82 15.41
N PRO A 66 -23.50 12.05 16.00
CA PRO A 66 -23.84 12.21 17.42
C PRO A 66 -22.63 12.02 18.32
N VAL A 67 -22.51 12.85 19.34
CA VAL A 67 -21.48 12.76 20.37
C VAL A 67 -22.17 12.70 21.74
N LEU A 68 -21.90 11.63 22.49
CA LEU A 68 -22.42 11.41 23.82
C LEU A 68 -21.29 11.66 24.84
N HIS A 69 -21.47 12.65 25.73
CA HIS A 69 -20.53 12.88 26.82
C HIS A 69 -21.05 12.16 28.06
N VAL A 70 -20.26 11.22 28.57
CA VAL A 70 -20.68 10.33 29.67
C VAL A 70 -19.63 10.34 30.78
N ASN A 71 -20.06 10.52 32.02
CA ASN A 71 -19.18 10.35 33.16
C ASN A 71 -18.86 8.86 33.38
N ALA A 72 -17.57 8.50 33.35
CA ALA A 72 -17.12 7.12 33.53
C ALA A 72 -17.44 6.52 34.91
N ASP A 73 -17.73 7.34 35.90
CA ASP A 73 -18.15 6.88 37.23
C ASP A 73 -19.64 6.45 37.29
N ASP A 74 -20.44 6.88 36.31
CA ASP A 74 -21.86 6.49 36.18
C ASP A 74 -21.99 5.27 35.25
N VAL A 75 -21.92 4.08 35.85
CA VAL A 75 -21.92 2.81 35.10
C VAL A 75 -23.21 2.62 34.30
N GLU A 76 -24.37 3.02 34.82
CA GLU A 76 -25.65 2.86 34.12
C GLU A 76 -25.77 3.79 32.92
N ALA A 77 -25.35 5.05 33.07
CA ALA A 77 -25.28 6.00 31.98
C ALA A 77 -24.31 5.52 30.87
N VAL A 78 -23.17 4.93 31.22
CA VAL A 78 -22.24 4.33 30.28
C VAL A 78 -22.89 3.20 29.47
N VAL A 79 -23.58 2.27 30.17
CA VAL A 79 -24.28 1.16 29.50
C VAL A 79 -25.39 1.68 28.58
N HIS A 80 -26.16 2.67 29.05
CA HIS A 80 -27.20 3.30 28.23
C HIS A 80 -26.62 3.97 26.96
N ALA A 81 -25.57 4.76 27.13
CA ALA A 81 -24.88 5.40 25.99
C ALA A 81 -24.34 4.39 24.97
N CYS A 82 -23.76 3.28 25.44
CA CYS A 82 -23.27 2.22 24.57
C CYS A 82 -24.41 1.55 23.78
N ARG A 83 -25.54 1.27 24.41
CA ARG A 83 -26.74 0.72 23.74
C ARG A 83 -27.28 1.71 22.70
N PHE A 84 -27.47 2.96 23.09
CA PHE A 84 -27.92 4.02 22.18
C PHE A 84 -26.98 4.15 20.96
N ALA A 85 -25.67 4.18 21.19
CA ALA A 85 -24.69 4.28 20.11
C ALA A 85 -24.74 3.07 19.15
N LEU A 86 -24.93 1.87 19.69
CA LEU A 86 -25.07 0.67 18.87
C LEU A 86 -26.36 0.71 18.05
N ASP A 87 -27.51 1.05 18.68
CA ASP A 87 -28.80 1.14 18.00
C ASP A 87 -28.76 2.20 16.90
N PHE A 88 -28.21 3.39 17.18
CA PHE A 88 -28.02 4.45 16.19
C PHE A 88 -27.17 3.97 15.00
N ARG A 89 -26.04 3.34 15.28
CA ARG A 89 -25.17 2.78 14.22
C ARG A 89 -25.90 1.72 13.40
N MET A 90 -26.67 0.84 14.04
CA MET A 90 -27.38 -0.24 13.35
C MET A 90 -28.52 0.27 12.49
N GLU A 91 -29.22 1.31 12.93
CA GLU A 91 -30.33 1.93 12.20
C GLU A 91 -29.82 2.80 11.05
N PHE A 92 -28.96 3.78 11.36
CA PHE A 92 -28.57 4.82 10.40
C PHE A 92 -27.32 4.50 9.59
N LYS A 93 -26.56 3.46 9.95
CA LYS A 93 -25.29 3.08 9.29
C LYS A 93 -24.26 4.23 9.26
N ARG A 94 -24.25 5.06 10.32
CA ARG A 94 -23.38 6.23 10.47
C ARG A 94 -22.53 6.12 11.75
N ASP A 95 -21.48 6.94 11.79
CA ASP A 95 -20.59 7.02 12.94
C ASP A 95 -21.28 7.67 14.13
N VAL A 96 -20.89 7.25 15.34
CA VAL A 96 -21.32 7.81 16.61
C VAL A 96 -20.14 7.79 17.58
N PHE A 97 -20.02 8.82 18.39
CA PHE A 97 -18.92 9.00 19.34
C PHE A 97 -19.41 8.96 20.77
N ILE A 98 -18.68 8.25 21.63
CA ILE A 98 -18.87 8.26 23.08
C ILE A 98 -17.60 8.85 23.70
N ASP A 99 -17.71 10.04 24.30
CA ASP A 99 -16.68 10.65 25.12
C ASP A 99 -16.84 10.14 26.55
N LEU A 100 -16.06 9.11 26.91
CA LEU A 100 -16.10 8.51 28.24
C LEU A 100 -15.13 9.27 29.15
N LEU A 101 -15.66 10.25 29.88
CA LEU A 101 -14.89 11.14 30.73
C LEU A 101 -14.46 10.43 32.00
N GLY A 102 -13.20 10.18 32.12
CA GLY A 102 -12.58 9.55 33.28
C GLY A 102 -11.27 10.22 33.68
N TYR A 103 -10.38 9.45 34.26
CA TYR A 103 -9.06 9.91 34.69
C TYR A 103 -8.02 8.78 34.58
N ARG A 104 -6.75 9.15 34.54
CA ARG A 104 -5.65 8.20 34.61
C ARG A 104 -5.19 8.07 36.07
N LYS A 105 -5.37 6.89 36.66
CA LYS A 105 -5.05 6.64 38.07
C LYS A 105 -3.55 6.67 38.35
N TYR A 106 -2.75 6.10 37.47
CA TYR A 106 -1.29 5.99 37.59
C TYR A 106 -0.60 6.86 36.53
N GLY A 107 0.72 7.04 36.65
CA GLY A 107 1.50 7.80 35.69
C GLY A 107 1.53 7.20 34.26
N HIS A 108 2.30 7.81 33.38
CA HIS A 108 2.42 7.40 31.99
C HIS A 108 2.94 5.94 31.86
N ASN A 109 3.82 5.53 32.74
CA ASN A 109 4.31 4.15 32.87
C ASN A 109 4.60 3.84 34.35
N GLU A 110 5.09 2.67 34.66
CA GLU A 110 5.35 2.20 36.03
C GLU A 110 6.42 3.02 36.76
N GLY A 111 7.34 3.66 36.01
CA GLY A 111 8.40 4.50 36.57
C GLY A 111 8.07 5.99 36.68
N ASP A 112 6.88 6.39 36.21
CA ASP A 112 6.49 7.79 36.18
C ASP A 112 5.85 8.25 37.49
N GLU A 113 6.21 9.45 37.96
CA GLU A 113 5.57 10.14 39.07
C GLU A 113 4.71 11.30 38.55
N PRO A 114 3.41 11.08 38.34
CA PRO A 114 2.55 12.05 37.66
C PRO A 114 2.38 13.38 38.38
N ARG A 115 2.68 13.44 39.67
CA ARG A 115 2.62 14.69 40.46
C ARG A 115 3.71 15.69 40.06
N PHE A 116 4.75 15.27 39.36
CA PHE A 116 5.75 16.20 38.79
C PHE A 116 5.13 17.19 37.81
N THR A 117 4.14 16.76 37.06
CA THR A 117 3.50 17.58 36.02
C THR A 117 2.08 18.04 36.38
N GLN A 118 1.28 17.21 37.06
CA GLN A 118 -0.12 17.52 37.45
C GLN A 118 -0.38 17.34 38.96
N PRO A 119 0.27 18.09 39.83
CA PRO A 119 0.18 17.87 41.28
C PRO A 119 -1.25 18.05 41.85
N LYS A 120 -2.01 19.03 41.34
CA LYS A 120 -3.39 19.28 41.82
C LYS A 120 -4.34 18.15 41.37
N LEU A 121 -4.25 17.74 40.09
CA LEU A 121 -5.08 16.68 39.54
C LEU A 121 -4.87 15.36 40.29
N TYR A 122 -3.64 14.93 40.47
CA TYR A 122 -3.34 13.68 41.17
C TYR A 122 -3.59 13.71 42.66
N LYS A 123 -3.58 14.90 43.29
CA LYS A 123 -4.08 15.07 44.68
C LYS A 123 -5.60 14.80 44.78
N SER A 124 -6.36 15.13 43.74
CA SER A 124 -7.78 14.81 43.65
C SER A 124 -8.01 13.34 43.35
N ILE A 125 -7.30 12.80 42.33
CA ILE A 125 -7.40 11.39 41.90
C ILE A 125 -7.06 10.44 43.06
N SER A 126 -6.05 10.76 43.89
CA SER A 126 -5.67 9.90 45.04
C SER A 126 -6.77 9.73 46.10
N LYS A 127 -7.77 10.62 46.13
CA LYS A 127 -8.90 10.58 47.03
C LYS A 127 -10.18 10.08 46.39
N HIS A 128 -10.18 9.92 45.06
CA HIS A 128 -11.36 9.53 44.30
C HIS A 128 -11.54 8.01 44.35
N LYS A 129 -12.76 7.54 44.59
CA LYS A 129 -13.09 6.12 44.55
C LYS A 129 -13.09 5.60 43.11
N ASN A 130 -12.83 4.31 42.94
CA ASN A 130 -12.98 3.67 41.62
C ASN A 130 -14.45 3.67 41.18
N PRO A 131 -14.75 3.67 39.87
CA PRO A 131 -16.13 3.53 39.37
C PRO A 131 -16.86 2.31 39.94
N ARG A 132 -16.16 1.17 40.12
CA ARG A 132 -16.70 -0.02 40.73
C ARG A 132 -17.18 0.25 42.17
N ASP A 133 -16.36 0.91 42.96
CA ASP A 133 -16.68 1.15 44.37
C ASP A 133 -17.83 2.18 44.52
N ILE A 134 -17.85 3.19 43.62
CA ILE A 134 -18.95 4.17 43.56
C ILE A 134 -20.27 3.47 43.23
N TYR A 135 -20.27 2.59 42.24
CA TYR A 135 -21.47 1.87 41.83
C TYR A 135 -21.91 0.84 42.86
N ALA A 136 -20.97 0.14 43.50
CA ALA A 136 -21.29 -0.78 44.60
C ALA A 136 -21.93 -0.06 45.78
N ASP A 137 -21.39 1.08 46.19
CA ASP A 137 -21.96 1.91 47.26
C ASP A 137 -23.38 2.39 46.92
N LEU A 138 -23.62 2.76 45.65
CA LEU A 138 -24.94 3.14 45.16
C LEU A 138 -25.95 1.99 45.32
N LEU A 139 -25.61 0.81 44.77
CA LEU A 139 -26.50 -0.35 44.81
C LEU A 139 -26.79 -0.83 46.25
N ILE A 140 -25.82 -0.72 47.15
CA ILE A 140 -26.02 -1.00 48.57
C ILE A 140 -26.97 0.02 49.20
N SER A 141 -26.80 1.32 48.89
CA SER A 141 -27.65 2.39 49.43
C SER A 141 -29.11 2.28 48.95
N GLU A 142 -29.33 1.62 47.81
CA GLU A 142 -30.66 1.37 47.23
C GLU A 142 -31.23 -0.01 47.62
N ASP A 143 -30.57 -0.74 48.52
CA ASP A 143 -30.95 -2.07 48.96
C ASP A 143 -31.07 -3.13 47.83
N ILE A 144 -30.35 -2.93 46.71
CA ILE A 144 -30.36 -3.84 45.56
C ILE A 144 -29.42 -5.02 45.81
N ILE A 145 -28.27 -4.78 46.41
CA ILE A 145 -27.27 -5.80 46.78
C ILE A 145 -26.76 -5.53 48.22
N ASP A 146 -26.14 -6.53 48.81
CA ASP A 146 -25.44 -6.41 50.08
C ASP A 146 -23.91 -6.53 49.93
N VAL A 147 -23.19 -6.26 51.03
CA VAL A 147 -21.72 -6.34 51.06
C VAL A 147 -21.21 -7.76 50.86
N ASP A 148 -21.96 -8.77 51.26
CA ASP A 148 -21.53 -10.16 51.15
C ASP A 148 -21.64 -10.67 49.70
N TYR A 149 -22.61 -10.17 48.96
CA TYR A 149 -22.69 -10.40 47.52
C TYR A 149 -21.44 -9.86 46.78
N ILE A 150 -20.98 -8.64 47.10
CA ILE A 150 -19.76 -8.06 46.52
C ILE A 150 -18.53 -8.91 46.84
N LYS A 151 -18.37 -9.33 48.10
CA LYS A 151 -17.27 -10.19 48.51
C LYS A 151 -17.29 -11.54 47.78
N SER A 152 -18.48 -12.09 47.54
CA SER A 152 -18.63 -13.31 46.75
C SER A 152 -18.12 -13.11 45.31
N LEU A 153 -18.54 -12.04 44.63
CA LEU A 153 -18.08 -11.72 43.28
C LEU A 153 -16.55 -11.52 43.21
N GLU A 154 -15.97 -10.82 44.20
CA GLU A 154 -14.51 -10.63 44.27
C GLU A 154 -13.78 -11.97 44.45
N LYS A 155 -14.30 -12.86 45.27
CA LYS A 155 -13.74 -14.17 45.50
C LYS A 155 -13.81 -15.04 44.24
N ASP A 156 -14.96 -15.03 43.58
CA ASP A 156 -15.16 -15.82 42.35
C ASP A 156 -14.25 -15.36 41.21
N TYR A 157 -14.12 -14.02 41.05
CA TYR A 157 -13.21 -13.45 40.10
C TYR A 157 -11.73 -13.78 40.38
N LYS A 158 -11.34 -13.70 41.67
CA LYS A 158 -9.98 -14.08 42.09
C LYS A 158 -9.71 -15.55 41.84
N ASN A 159 -10.64 -16.44 42.14
CA ASN A 159 -10.53 -17.87 41.87
C ASN A 159 -10.38 -18.17 40.37
N SER A 160 -11.16 -17.45 39.54
CA SER A 160 -11.04 -17.55 38.08
C SER A 160 -9.64 -17.16 37.59
N LEU A 161 -9.10 -16.02 38.10
CA LEU A 161 -7.75 -15.58 37.75
C LEU A 161 -6.65 -16.56 38.19
N GLU A 162 -6.80 -17.15 39.40
CA GLU A 162 -5.85 -18.17 39.89
C GLU A 162 -5.88 -19.43 39.03
N SER A 163 -7.07 -19.90 38.63
CA SER A 163 -7.23 -21.04 37.72
C SER A 163 -6.57 -20.79 36.35
N GLU A 164 -6.83 -19.63 35.74
CA GLU A 164 -6.22 -19.23 34.46
C GLU A 164 -4.68 -19.13 34.57
N LEU A 165 -4.17 -18.62 35.71
CA LEU A 165 -2.74 -18.54 35.98
C LEU A 165 -2.11 -19.94 36.07
N GLU A 166 -2.77 -20.87 36.78
CA GLU A 166 -2.32 -22.26 36.87
C GLU A 166 -2.31 -22.95 35.50
N ASP A 167 -3.36 -22.74 34.70
CA ASP A 167 -3.43 -23.30 33.34
C ASP A 167 -2.39 -22.69 32.42
N SER A 168 -2.10 -21.40 32.55
CA SER A 168 -1.03 -20.76 31.80
C SER A 168 0.37 -21.35 32.11
N ARG A 169 0.61 -21.73 33.38
CA ARG A 169 1.88 -22.36 33.84
C ARG A 169 2.08 -23.77 33.28
N LYS A 170 0.99 -24.46 32.87
CA LYS A 170 1.06 -25.78 32.24
C LYS A 170 1.42 -25.72 30.75
N GLN A 171 1.44 -24.54 30.15
CA GLN A 171 1.72 -24.35 28.74
C GLN A 171 3.20 -23.99 28.51
N ASP A 172 3.91 -24.81 27.75
CA ASP A 172 5.32 -24.58 27.40
C ASP A 172 5.50 -23.41 26.40
N LYS A 173 4.47 -23.04 25.65
CA LYS A 173 4.52 -22.02 24.61
C LYS A 173 3.24 -21.20 24.59
N THR A 174 3.41 -19.90 24.39
CA THR A 174 2.29 -19.00 24.12
C THR A 174 1.57 -19.42 22.83
N VAL A 175 0.27 -19.61 22.92
CA VAL A 175 -0.60 -19.84 21.76
C VAL A 175 -1.01 -18.49 21.19
N ILE A 176 -0.55 -18.19 19.99
CA ILE A 176 -0.97 -17.00 19.25
C ILE A 176 -1.93 -17.43 18.16
N THR A 177 -3.18 -17.00 18.25
CA THR A 177 -4.15 -17.15 17.16
C THR A 177 -4.08 -15.90 16.26
N PRO A 178 -3.53 -16.00 15.04
CA PRO A 178 -3.48 -14.85 14.14
C PRO A 178 -4.88 -14.34 13.80
N PHE A 179 -5.01 -13.01 13.67
CA PHE A 179 -6.23 -12.38 13.21
C PHE A 179 -6.63 -12.95 11.84
N MET A 180 -7.91 -13.25 11.64
CA MET A 180 -8.47 -13.83 10.41
C MET A 180 -7.77 -15.14 9.94
N GLN A 181 -7.31 -15.96 10.88
CA GLN A 181 -6.55 -17.17 10.58
C GLN A 181 -7.23 -18.08 9.56
N LYS A 182 -8.57 -18.20 9.58
CA LYS A 182 -9.34 -19.08 8.65
C LYS A 182 -9.14 -18.68 7.19
N ASP A 183 -9.11 -17.39 6.89
CA ASP A 183 -8.98 -16.86 5.53
C ASP A 183 -7.56 -17.03 4.98
N TRP A 184 -6.59 -17.14 5.89
CA TRP A 184 -5.16 -17.26 5.56
C TRP A 184 -4.60 -18.68 5.67
N LEU A 185 -5.39 -19.69 6.03
CA LEU A 185 -4.92 -21.08 6.24
C LEU A 185 -4.20 -21.68 5.02
N ASN A 186 -4.64 -21.34 3.82
CA ASN A 186 -4.11 -21.90 2.58
C ASN A 186 -2.87 -21.17 2.05
N TYR A 187 -2.43 -20.10 2.71
CA TYR A 187 -1.30 -19.30 2.26
C TYR A 187 -0.03 -19.63 3.03
N LYS A 188 1.04 -19.93 2.28
CA LYS A 188 2.34 -20.29 2.86
C LYS A 188 3.09 -19.03 3.31
N ARG A 189 3.91 -19.16 4.35
CA ARG A 189 4.92 -18.15 4.65
C ARG A 189 6.08 -18.29 3.68
N ALA A 190 6.30 -17.26 2.85
CA ALA A 190 7.32 -17.32 1.82
C ALA A 190 8.73 -17.06 2.37
N LYS A 191 9.66 -17.96 2.02
CA LYS A 191 11.11 -17.72 2.13
C LYS A 191 11.65 -17.25 0.77
N VAL A 192 12.86 -16.68 0.72
CA VAL A 192 13.50 -16.18 -0.51
C VAL A 192 13.38 -17.15 -1.69
N LYS A 193 13.63 -18.44 -1.45
CA LYS A 193 13.54 -19.46 -2.52
C LYS A 193 12.17 -19.44 -3.17
N LEU A 194 11.10 -19.49 -2.36
CA LEU A 194 9.72 -19.49 -2.86
C LEU A 194 9.36 -18.17 -3.57
N MET A 195 9.88 -17.04 -3.10
CA MET A 195 9.65 -15.73 -3.72
C MET A 195 10.34 -15.57 -5.08
N LEU A 196 11.42 -16.32 -5.33
CA LEU A 196 12.17 -16.32 -6.59
C LEU A 196 11.80 -17.49 -7.52
N ASP A 197 10.94 -18.41 -7.06
CA ASP A 197 10.41 -19.47 -7.92
C ASP A 197 9.46 -18.87 -8.97
N VAL A 198 9.46 -19.47 -10.14
CA VAL A 198 8.56 -19.08 -11.22
C VAL A 198 7.12 -19.45 -10.82
N VAL A 199 6.24 -18.47 -10.91
CA VAL A 199 4.79 -18.66 -10.74
C VAL A 199 4.18 -18.69 -12.13
N ASP A 200 3.38 -19.70 -12.44
CA ASP A 200 2.63 -19.75 -13.68
C ASP A 200 1.56 -18.63 -13.68
N THR A 201 1.75 -17.69 -14.58
CA THR A 201 0.87 -16.53 -14.79
C THR A 201 0.36 -16.48 -16.24
N THR A 202 0.56 -17.57 -17.00
CA THR A 202 0.03 -17.70 -18.35
C THR A 202 -1.49 -17.58 -18.37
N TYR A 203 -2.03 -17.15 -19.50
CA TYR A 203 -3.46 -17.05 -19.65
C TYR A 203 -3.88 -17.27 -21.11
N PRO A 204 -4.90 -18.11 -21.41
CA PRO A 204 -5.20 -18.53 -22.76
C PRO A 204 -5.49 -17.37 -23.72
N LYS A 205 -4.82 -17.33 -24.88
CA LYS A 205 -4.95 -16.27 -25.89
C LYS A 205 -6.40 -15.98 -26.27
N LYS A 206 -7.23 -17.02 -26.46
CA LYS A 206 -8.66 -16.86 -26.79
C LYS A 206 -9.44 -16.10 -25.69
N LYS A 207 -9.07 -16.32 -24.43
CA LYS A 207 -9.67 -15.60 -23.31
C LYS A 207 -9.20 -14.15 -23.22
N LEU A 208 -7.91 -13.88 -23.52
CA LEU A 208 -7.40 -12.50 -23.65
C LEU A 208 -8.14 -11.75 -24.75
N GLU A 209 -8.42 -12.41 -25.88
CA GLU A 209 -9.20 -11.85 -26.99
C GLU A 209 -10.64 -11.50 -26.55
N GLN A 210 -11.29 -12.37 -25.78
CA GLN A 210 -12.63 -12.12 -25.23
C GLN A 210 -12.64 -10.91 -24.31
N ILE A 211 -11.68 -10.81 -23.38
CA ILE A 211 -11.52 -9.66 -22.50
C ILE A 211 -11.28 -8.38 -23.30
N SER A 212 -10.36 -8.43 -24.28
CA SER A 212 -10.07 -7.30 -25.16
C SER A 212 -11.32 -6.82 -25.91
N LYS A 213 -12.15 -7.73 -26.39
CA LYS A 213 -13.41 -7.40 -27.06
C LYS A 213 -14.39 -6.68 -26.11
N VAL A 214 -14.49 -7.12 -24.86
CA VAL A 214 -15.36 -6.49 -23.86
C VAL A 214 -14.91 -5.06 -23.58
N ILE A 215 -13.62 -4.86 -23.25
CA ILE A 215 -13.07 -3.53 -22.90
C ILE A 215 -12.96 -2.57 -24.10
N SER A 216 -13.14 -3.06 -25.31
CA SER A 216 -13.16 -2.27 -26.56
C SER A 216 -14.54 -2.13 -27.19
N THR A 217 -15.60 -2.47 -26.47
CA THR A 217 -16.98 -2.36 -26.96
C THR A 217 -17.84 -1.50 -26.03
N LEU A 218 -18.35 -0.38 -26.54
CA LEU A 218 -19.27 0.48 -25.81
C LEU A 218 -20.72 0.01 -26.01
N PRO A 219 -21.61 0.17 -24.99
CA PRO A 219 -23.06 -0.02 -25.15
C PRO A 219 -23.61 0.85 -26.29
N LYS A 220 -24.44 0.24 -27.15
CA LYS A 220 -24.96 0.92 -28.35
C LYS A 220 -26.13 1.87 -28.08
N ASP A 221 -26.79 1.68 -26.97
CA ASP A 221 -27.95 2.42 -26.50
C ASP A 221 -27.59 3.70 -25.71
N LYS A 222 -26.30 3.99 -25.56
CA LYS A 222 -25.79 5.11 -24.75
C LYS A 222 -24.88 6.02 -25.57
N ASN A 223 -24.86 7.30 -25.19
CA ASN A 223 -24.02 8.31 -25.82
C ASN A 223 -22.71 8.51 -25.07
N PHE A 224 -21.63 8.69 -25.81
CA PHE A 224 -20.28 8.92 -25.26
C PHE A 224 -19.59 10.03 -26.06
N ILE A 225 -18.78 10.83 -25.36
CA ILE A 225 -17.97 11.86 -26.00
C ILE A 225 -17.03 11.25 -27.05
N ARG A 226 -16.78 11.98 -28.13
CA ARG A 226 -15.96 11.49 -29.26
C ARG A 226 -14.58 10.98 -28.84
N LYS A 227 -13.96 11.58 -27.80
CA LYS A 227 -12.66 11.16 -27.30
C LYS A 227 -12.71 9.75 -26.69
N ILE A 228 -13.76 9.43 -25.94
CA ILE A 228 -13.96 8.10 -25.35
C ILE A 228 -14.19 7.05 -26.46
N LYS A 229 -15.03 7.35 -27.45
CA LYS A 229 -15.27 6.44 -28.59
C LYS A 229 -13.93 6.07 -29.28
N ARG A 230 -13.08 7.07 -29.56
CA ARG A 230 -11.75 6.85 -30.16
C ARG A 230 -10.81 6.07 -29.26
N LEU A 231 -10.81 6.34 -27.96
CA LEU A 231 -9.98 5.64 -26.99
C LEU A 231 -10.34 4.15 -26.94
N VAL A 232 -11.63 3.85 -26.81
CA VAL A 232 -12.11 2.45 -26.76
C VAL A 232 -11.83 1.72 -28.08
N GLU A 233 -12.01 2.40 -29.22
CA GLU A 233 -11.65 1.85 -30.53
C GLU A 233 -10.14 1.58 -30.65
N SER A 234 -9.29 2.45 -30.08
CA SER A 234 -7.83 2.25 -30.10
C SER A 234 -7.41 0.98 -29.36
N ARG A 235 -8.13 0.56 -28.31
CA ARG A 235 -7.87 -0.71 -27.62
C ARG A 235 -8.00 -1.91 -28.55
N LYS A 236 -9.05 -1.90 -29.38
CA LYS A 236 -9.25 -2.94 -30.41
C LYS A 236 -8.09 -2.94 -31.42
N VAL A 237 -7.74 -1.75 -31.93
CA VAL A 237 -6.64 -1.61 -32.90
C VAL A 237 -5.32 -2.13 -32.34
N MET A 238 -5.00 -1.82 -31.06
CA MET A 238 -3.79 -2.32 -30.40
C MET A 238 -3.76 -3.86 -30.35
N PHE A 239 -4.89 -4.49 -30.04
CA PHE A 239 -4.98 -5.96 -29.99
C PHE A 239 -4.85 -6.58 -31.39
N ASP A 240 -5.55 -6.02 -32.39
CA ASP A 240 -5.51 -6.49 -33.78
C ASP A 240 -4.12 -6.33 -34.41
N GLN A 241 -3.36 -5.30 -34.02
CA GLN A 241 -1.99 -5.05 -34.48
C GLN A 241 -0.91 -5.79 -33.68
N ASP A 242 -1.29 -6.55 -32.66
CA ASP A 242 -0.37 -7.24 -31.76
C ASP A 242 0.67 -6.31 -31.10
N LYS A 243 0.21 -5.11 -30.68
CA LYS A 243 1.02 -4.06 -30.04
C LYS A 243 0.29 -3.48 -28.84
N LEU A 244 0.35 -4.20 -27.74
CA LEU A 244 -0.36 -3.83 -26.51
C LEU A 244 0.48 -2.88 -25.66
N ASP A 245 -0.11 -1.75 -25.30
CA ASP A 245 0.51 -0.77 -24.41
C ASP A 245 0.32 -1.12 -22.92
N TRP A 246 0.77 -0.23 -22.05
CA TRP A 246 0.73 -0.43 -20.61
C TRP A 246 -0.71 -0.52 -20.07
N ALA A 247 -1.60 0.35 -20.53
CA ALA A 247 -3.00 0.35 -20.09
C ALA A 247 -3.73 -0.93 -20.51
N MET A 248 -3.47 -1.43 -21.71
CA MET A 248 -3.97 -2.74 -22.15
C MET A 248 -3.45 -3.87 -21.29
N ALA A 249 -2.19 -3.84 -20.89
CA ALA A 249 -1.63 -4.85 -19.98
C ALA A 249 -2.33 -4.87 -18.61
N GLU A 250 -2.59 -3.70 -18.03
CA GLU A 250 -3.36 -3.59 -16.79
C GLU A 250 -4.77 -4.16 -16.94
N HIS A 251 -5.51 -3.72 -17.97
CA HIS A 251 -6.88 -4.20 -18.20
C HIS A 251 -6.95 -5.71 -18.42
N LEU A 252 -6.01 -6.28 -19.18
CA LEU A 252 -5.95 -7.72 -19.42
C LEU A 252 -5.57 -8.49 -18.15
N ALA A 253 -4.66 -7.94 -17.30
CA ALA A 253 -4.35 -8.53 -16.02
C ALA A 253 -5.56 -8.57 -15.10
N PHE A 254 -6.25 -7.45 -14.94
CA PHE A 254 -7.46 -7.36 -14.13
C PHE A 254 -8.55 -8.28 -14.68
N GLY A 255 -8.86 -8.18 -15.96
CA GLY A 255 -9.90 -9.00 -16.60
C GLY A 255 -9.64 -10.50 -16.48
N SER A 256 -8.39 -10.93 -16.61
CA SER A 256 -8.03 -12.34 -16.45
C SER A 256 -8.17 -12.85 -15.02
N LEU A 257 -7.88 -12.01 -14.01
CA LEU A 257 -8.09 -12.35 -12.60
C LEU A 257 -9.59 -12.40 -12.26
N LEU A 258 -10.36 -11.45 -12.77
CA LEU A 258 -11.82 -11.44 -12.60
C LEU A 258 -12.45 -12.71 -13.17
N GLU A 259 -12.09 -13.11 -14.39
CA GLU A 259 -12.62 -14.33 -15.04
C GLU A 259 -12.22 -15.61 -14.28
N GLU A 260 -11.09 -15.60 -13.59
CA GLU A 260 -10.66 -16.67 -12.68
C GLU A 260 -11.35 -16.62 -11.31
N GLY A 261 -12.28 -15.68 -11.07
CA GLY A 261 -13.07 -15.56 -9.85
C GLY A 261 -12.38 -14.83 -8.70
N TYR A 262 -11.33 -14.05 -8.99
CA TYR A 262 -10.72 -13.13 -8.03
C TYR A 262 -11.38 -11.75 -8.14
N ASP A 263 -11.50 -11.07 -7.02
CA ASP A 263 -11.86 -9.66 -7.02
C ASP A 263 -10.64 -8.77 -7.29
N VAL A 264 -10.89 -7.60 -7.86
CA VAL A 264 -9.87 -6.55 -8.04
C VAL A 264 -10.39 -5.26 -7.44
N ARG A 265 -9.65 -4.69 -6.50
CA ARG A 265 -9.92 -3.38 -5.90
C ARG A 265 -8.76 -2.44 -6.18
N ILE A 266 -9.05 -1.28 -6.76
CA ILE A 266 -8.09 -0.21 -7.01
C ILE A 266 -8.58 1.06 -6.34
N SER A 267 -7.73 1.73 -5.58
CA SER A 267 -8.02 3.05 -5.04
C SER A 267 -6.80 3.98 -5.18
N GLY A 268 -7.07 5.26 -5.09
CA GLY A 268 -6.06 6.32 -5.19
C GLY A 268 -6.63 7.56 -5.87
N GLN A 269 -5.84 8.58 -5.98
CA GLN A 269 -6.25 9.84 -6.60
C GLN A 269 -6.25 9.69 -8.13
N ASP A 270 -7.34 10.05 -8.80
CA ASP A 270 -7.54 9.98 -10.26
C ASP A 270 -7.42 8.55 -10.87
N VAL A 271 -7.51 7.48 -10.08
CA VAL A 271 -7.24 6.11 -10.57
C VAL A 271 -8.25 5.61 -11.60
N GLU A 272 -9.50 6.06 -11.56
CA GLU A 272 -10.54 5.66 -12.51
C GLU A 272 -10.18 5.99 -13.95
N ARG A 273 -9.60 7.17 -14.16
CA ARG A 273 -9.06 7.62 -15.43
C ARG A 273 -7.60 7.23 -15.60
N GLY A 274 -6.88 7.14 -14.51
CA GLY A 274 -5.42 7.19 -14.39
C GLY A 274 -4.92 8.63 -14.42
N THR A 275 -3.99 8.99 -13.53
CA THR A 275 -3.42 10.36 -13.45
C THR A 275 -2.95 10.88 -14.81
N PHE A 276 -2.34 10.00 -15.60
CA PHE A 276 -1.83 10.31 -16.94
C PHE A 276 -2.85 10.04 -18.06
N SER A 277 -4.14 9.90 -17.72
CA SER A 277 -5.22 9.67 -18.69
C SER A 277 -5.03 8.40 -19.54
N HIS A 278 -4.44 7.36 -18.96
CA HIS A 278 -4.08 6.11 -19.65
C HIS A 278 -5.10 4.99 -19.44
N ARG A 279 -5.63 4.85 -18.21
CA ARG A 279 -6.47 3.71 -17.81
C ARG A 279 -7.92 3.80 -18.31
N HIS A 280 -8.63 4.86 -18.00
CA HIS A 280 -10.07 5.01 -18.30
C HIS A 280 -10.85 3.72 -18.01
N ALA A 281 -10.77 3.24 -16.77
CA ALA A 281 -11.49 2.05 -16.32
C ALA A 281 -12.97 2.32 -16.08
N VAL A 282 -13.30 3.54 -15.67
CA VAL A 282 -14.67 4.07 -15.58
C VAL A 282 -14.94 4.94 -16.81
N ILE A 283 -16.03 4.65 -17.49
CA ILE A 283 -16.49 5.39 -18.66
C ILE A 283 -17.83 6.04 -18.32
N LYS A 284 -17.94 7.36 -18.50
CA LYS A 284 -19.17 8.09 -18.22
C LYS A 284 -20.01 8.28 -19.47
N VAL A 285 -21.32 8.08 -19.32
CA VAL A 285 -22.32 8.40 -20.35
C VAL A 285 -22.46 9.91 -20.43
N GLU A 286 -22.45 10.46 -21.65
CA GLU A 286 -22.41 11.92 -21.88
C GLU A 286 -23.65 12.65 -21.33
N ASP A 287 -24.82 12.02 -21.45
CA ASP A 287 -26.12 12.67 -21.15
C ASP A 287 -26.54 12.49 -19.68
N SER A 288 -26.00 11.53 -18.95
CA SER A 288 -26.45 11.17 -17.59
C SER A 288 -25.34 11.10 -16.53
N GLU A 289 -24.09 11.13 -16.94
CA GLU A 289 -22.90 10.84 -16.09
C GLU A 289 -22.90 9.44 -15.47
N GLU A 290 -23.78 8.54 -15.94
CA GLU A 290 -23.78 7.14 -15.51
C GLU A 290 -22.41 6.51 -15.73
N GLU A 291 -21.92 5.79 -14.74
CA GLU A 291 -20.62 5.13 -14.77
C GLU A 291 -20.72 3.71 -15.31
N ILE A 292 -19.88 3.38 -16.26
CA ILE A 292 -19.79 2.07 -16.87
C ILE A 292 -18.42 1.47 -16.64
N LEU A 293 -18.38 0.33 -15.97
CA LEU A 293 -17.18 -0.47 -15.75
C LEU A 293 -17.21 -1.67 -16.70
N LEU A 294 -16.54 -1.55 -17.86
CA LEU A 294 -16.55 -2.60 -18.88
C LEU A 294 -16.00 -3.94 -18.35
N LEU A 295 -15.01 -3.91 -17.45
CA LEU A 295 -14.43 -5.09 -16.84
C LEU A 295 -15.41 -5.92 -15.99
N ASN A 296 -16.54 -5.36 -15.57
CA ASN A 296 -17.59 -6.11 -14.85
C ASN A 296 -18.54 -6.88 -15.76
N ASN A 297 -18.27 -6.92 -17.08
CA ASN A 297 -19.15 -7.55 -18.06
C ASN A 297 -18.42 -8.64 -18.89
N ILE A 298 -17.40 -9.30 -18.33
CA ILE A 298 -16.63 -10.36 -19.02
C ILE A 298 -17.42 -11.67 -19.01
N SER A 299 -17.97 -12.06 -17.86
CA SER A 299 -18.81 -13.25 -17.69
C SER A 299 -19.72 -13.13 -16.46
N ASP A 300 -20.81 -13.90 -16.42
CA ASP A 300 -21.77 -13.88 -15.31
C ASP A 300 -21.21 -14.44 -13.99
N SER A 301 -20.12 -15.21 -14.04
CA SER A 301 -19.51 -15.89 -12.89
C SER A 301 -18.18 -15.28 -12.45
N GLN A 302 -17.80 -14.13 -13.00
CA GLN A 302 -16.55 -13.47 -12.67
C GLN A 302 -16.53 -12.86 -11.27
N GLY A 303 -15.32 -12.54 -10.77
CA GLY A 303 -15.15 -11.64 -9.62
C GLY A 303 -15.54 -10.20 -9.93
N GLN A 304 -15.57 -9.35 -8.91
CA GLN A 304 -15.98 -7.96 -9.04
C GLN A 304 -14.76 -7.04 -9.21
N PHE A 305 -14.89 -6.09 -10.12
CA PHE A 305 -13.94 -5.01 -10.32
C PHE A 305 -14.42 -3.76 -9.61
N TYR A 306 -13.68 -3.33 -8.61
CA TYR A 306 -13.91 -2.12 -7.85
C TYR A 306 -12.80 -1.13 -8.13
N ILE A 307 -13.13 0.11 -8.46
CA ILE A 307 -12.16 1.18 -8.63
C ILE A 307 -12.77 2.49 -8.13
N PHE A 308 -12.00 3.22 -7.31
CA PHE A 308 -12.49 4.42 -6.65
C PHE A 308 -11.44 5.51 -6.62
N ASN A 309 -11.78 6.69 -7.09
CA ASN A 309 -11.02 7.88 -6.80
C ASN A 309 -11.08 8.16 -5.30
N SER A 310 -9.93 8.22 -4.66
CA SER A 310 -9.84 8.51 -3.23
C SER A 310 -9.99 10.01 -2.94
N LEU A 311 -10.28 10.33 -1.68
CA LEU A 311 -10.02 11.67 -1.18
C LEU A 311 -8.52 11.99 -1.23
N LEU A 312 -8.15 13.27 -1.08
CA LEU A 312 -6.76 13.72 -1.05
C LEU A 312 -6.10 13.36 0.30
N SER A 313 -5.87 12.09 0.49
CA SER A 313 -5.16 11.52 1.65
C SER A 313 -4.41 10.29 1.19
N GLU A 314 -3.16 10.18 1.55
CA GLU A 314 -2.36 8.97 1.39
C GLU A 314 -2.41 8.14 2.66
N TYR A 315 -2.33 8.77 3.83
CA TYR A 315 -2.23 8.10 5.14
C TYR A 315 -3.46 7.23 5.42
N GLY A 316 -4.65 7.83 5.42
CA GLY A 316 -5.90 7.11 5.69
C GLY A 316 -6.22 6.09 4.63
N VAL A 317 -6.01 6.44 3.35
CA VAL A 317 -6.34 5.59 2.20
C VAL A 317 -5.45 4.34 2.15
N VAL A 318 -4.12 4.49 2.26
CA VAL A 318 -3.20 3.34 2.30
C VAL A 318 -3.47 2.47 3.52
N GLY A 319 -3.79 3.08 4.67
CA GLY A 319 -4.19 2.35 5.89
C GLY A 319 -5.44 1.51 5.67
N PHE A 320 -6.46 2.07 5.01
CA PHE A 320 -7.68 1.35 4.66
C PHE A 320 -7.41 0.18 3.71
N ASP A 321 -6.67 0.43 2.62
CA ASP A 321 -6.38 -0.62 1.64
C ASP A 321 -5.46 -1.72 2.20
N TYR A 322 -4.55 -1.38 3.12
CA TYR A 322 -3.80 -2.39 3.88
C TYR A 322 -4.76 -3.28 4.69
N GLY A 323 -5.72 -2.69 5.41
CA GLY A 323 -6.74 -3.42 6.16
C GLY A 323 -7.63 -4.26 5.25
N TYR A 324 -8.02 -3.73 4.08
CA TYR A 324 -8.80 -4.45 3.08
C TYR A 324 -8.05 -5.67 2.54
N ALA A 325 -6.78 -5.50 2.15
CA ALA A 325 -5.92 -6.60 1.68
C ALA A 325 -5.68 -7.67 2.77
N MET A 326 -5.69 -7.28 4.04
CA MET A 326 -5.61 -8.21 5.17
C MET A 326 -6.90 -9.01 5.34
N ALA A 327 -8.06 -8.37 5.12
CA ALA A 327 -9.37 -9.00 5.23
C ALA A 327 -9.68 -9.95 4.06
N SER A 328 -9.14 -9.69 2.86
CA SER A 328 -9.43 -10.49 1.67
C SER A 328 -8.17 -10.90 0.90
N PRO A 329 -7.59 -12.07 1.22
CA PRO A 329 -6.41 -12.58 0.50
C PRO A 329 -6.70 -13.00 -0.95
N LYS A 330 -7.97 -13.06 -1.36
CA LYS A 330 -8.41 -13.37 -2.73
C LYS A 330 -8.70 -12.13 -3.57
N THR A 331 -8.54 -10.95 -3.03
CA THR A 331 -8.70 -9.69 -3.75
C THR A 331 -7.33 -9.12 -4.11
N LEU A 332 -7.15 -8.73 -5.37
CA LEU A 332 -6.02 -7.88 -5.78
C LEU A 332 -6.32 -6.46 -5.29
N THR A 333 -5.77 -6.10 -4.14
CA THR A 333 -5.94 -4.76 -3.57
C THR A 333 -4.78 -3.88 -4.00
N VAL A 334 -5.08 -2.83 -4.74
CA VAL A 334 -4.10 -1.91 -5.35
C VAL A 334 -4.36 -0.49 -4.85
N TRP A 335 -3.35 0.15 -4.28
CA TRP A 335 -3.30 1.58 -4.12
C TRP A 335 -2.34 2.19 -5.13
N GLU A 336 -2.80 3.18 -5.91
CA GLU A 336 -1.95 3.94 -6.83
C GLU A 336 -1.78 5.36 -6.34
N ALA A 337 -0.55 5.80 -6.14
CA ALA A 337 -0.24 7.19 -5.87
C ALA A 337 -0.48 8.03 -7.12
N GLN A 338 -0.94 9.27 -6.98
CA GLN A 338 -1.02 10.19 -8.11
C GLN A 338 0.35 10.43 -8.75
N PHE A 339 1.36 10.60 -7.91
CA PHE A 339 2.80 10.46 -8.18
C PHE A 339 3.42 9.67 -7.04
N GLY A 340 4.41 8.84 -7.32
CA GLY A 340 5.08 8.07 -6.28
C GLY A 340 5.70 8.91 -5.18
N ASP A 341 6.06 10.16 -5.48
CA ASP A 341 6.54 11.17 -4.54
C ASP A 341 5.60 11.35 -3.34
N PHE A 342 4.27 11.27 -3.57
CA PHE A 342 3.27 11.51 -2.54
C PHE A 342 3.06 10.32 -1.59
N SER A 343 3.68 9.18 -1.86
CA SER A 343 3.67 8.05 -0.92
C SER A 343 4.30 8.39 0.43
N ASN A 344 5.06 9.49 0.50
CA ASN A 344 5.61 10.00 1.76
C ASN A 344 4.52 10.42 2.76
N GLY A 345 3.34 10.83 2.29
CA GLY A 345 2.17 11.09 3.14
C GLY A 345 1.67 9.86 3.90
N ALA A 346 1.96 8.66 3.39
CA ALA A 346 1.62 7.38 4.01
C ALA A 346 2.82 6.69 4.69
N GLN A 347 3.94 7.37 4.91
CA GLN A 347 5.16 6.74 5.42
C GLN A 347 4.95 5.98 6.73
N ILE A 348 4.08 6.47 7.61
CA ILE A 348 3.72 5.79 8.86
C ILE A 348 3.11 4.41 8.59
N MET A 349 2.22 4.30 7.60
CA MET A 349 1.62 3.02 7.20
C MET A 349 2.65 2.10 6.55
N ILE A 350 3.56 2.65 5.76
CA ILE A 350 4.63 1.89 5.12
C ILE A 350 5.56 1.30 6.19
N ASP A 351 6.03 2.09 7.15
CA ASP A 351 6.99 1.67 8.18
C ASP A 351 6.37 0.72 9.20
N GLN A 352 5.16 1.04 9.70
CA GLN A 352 4.57 0.32 10.83
C GLN A 352 3.75 -0.90 10.43
N TYR A 353 3.21 -0.94 9.21
CA TYR A 353 2.29 -1.98 8.76
C TYR A 353 2.83 -2.73 7.54
N ILE A 354 3.01 -2.08 6.39
CA ILE A 354 3.33 -2.75 5.13
C ILE A 354 4.66 -3.49 5.23
N SER A 355 5.73 -2.82 5.69
CA SER A 355 7.06 -3.41 5.77
C SER A 355 7.26 -4.36 6.94
N SER A 356 6.53 -4.20 8.03
CA SER A 356 6.83 -4.84 9.31
C SER A 356 5.71 -5.71 9.90
N GLY A 357 4.47 -5.59 9.39
CA GLY A 357 3.29 -6.23 9.97
C GLY A 357 3.38 -7.75 10.07
N GLU A 358 3.88 -8.42 9.03
CA GLU A 358 4.04 -9.88 9.07
C GLU A 358 5.05 -10.33 10.13
N ASN A 359 6.12 -9.58 10.34
CA ASN A 359 7.11 -9.93 11.35
C ASN A 359 6.60 -9.66 12.77
N LYS A 360 5.93 -8.53 12.98
CA LYS A 360 5.39 -8.13 14.30
C LYS A 360 4.21 -9.00 14.73
N TRP A 361 3.22 -9.14 13.86
CA TRP A 361 1.91 -9.72 14.21
C TRP A 361 1.62 -11.06 13.54
N LYS A 362 2.55 -11.56 12.73
CA LYS A 362 2.38 -12.80 11.94
C LYS A 362 1.21 -12.74 10.95
N THR A 363 0.82 -11.54 10.57
CA THR A 363 -0.30 -11.27 9.66
C THR A 363 0.24 -10.97 8.27
N PRO A 364 0.09 -11.88 7.28
CA PRO A 364 0.48 -11.61 5.90
C PRO A 364 -0.44 -10.56 5.26
N ASN A 365 0.05 -9.94 4.19
CA ASN A 365 -0.69 -8.94 3.44
C ASN A 365 -0.34 -9.00 1.96
N GLY A 366 -1.29 -8.72 1.09
CA GLY A 366 -1.12 -8.76 -0.36
C GLY A 366 -1.30 -7.42 -1.05
N ILE A 367 -1.22 -6.29 -0.33
CA ILE A 367 -1.37 -4.96 -0.94
C ILE A 367 -0.36 -4.73 -2.06
N VAL A 368 -0.81 -4.11 -3.14
CA VAL A 368 0.03 -3.60 -4.23
C VAL A 368 0.06 -2.09 -4.16
N MET A 369 1.24 -1.51 -4.21
CA MET A 369 1.43 -0.07 -4.34
C MET A 369 2.00 0.23 -5.72
N LEU A 370 1.28 1.02 -6.52
CA LEU A 370 1.74 1.52 -7.81
C LEU A 370 2.24 2.96 -7.63
N LEU A 371 3.51 3.18 -7.90
CA LEU A 371 4.20 4.43 -7.63
C LEU A 371 4.77 5.02 -8.93
N PRO A 372 4.07 5.96 -9.60
CA PRO A 372 4.61 6.63 -10.77
C PRO A 372 5.96 7.28 -10.48
N HIS A 373 6.99 6.88 -11.23
CA HIS A 373 8.38 7.24 -11.04
C HIS A 373 9.06 7.52 -12.38
N GLY A 374 9.98 8.47 -12.40
CA GLY A 374 10.78 8.81 -13.59
C GLY A 374 11.17 10.28 -13.60
N TYR A 375 12.41 10.55 -14.03
CA TYR A 375 13.02 11.91 -14.04
C TYR A 375 12.79 12.59 -15.39
N GLU A 376 11.56 13.02 -15.62
CA GLU A 376 11.09 13.54 -16.91
C GLU A 376 10.99 15.08 -16.99
N GLY A 377 11.64 15.77 -16.07
CA GLY A 377 11.66 17.24 -16.05
C GLY A 377 10.42 17.90 -15.45
N GLN A 378 9.64 17.15 -14.65
CA GLN A 378 8.42 17.64 -13.98
C GLN A 378 8.67 18.25 -12.60
N GLY A 379 9.95 18.39 -12.19
CA GLY A 379 10.33 18.99 -10.92
C GLY A 379 10.56 17.99 -9.80
N ALA A 380 10.89 18.52 -8.62
CA ALA A 380 11.35 17.72 -7.48
C ALA A 380 10.24 16.84 -6.86
N GLU A 381 8.99 17.30 -6.92
CA GLU A 381 7.84 16.65 -6.27
C GLU A 381 7.06 15.71 -7.22
N HIS A 382 7.53 15.51 -8.46
CA HIS A 382 6.85 14.73 -9.50
C HIS A 382 7.80 13.81 -10.26
N SER A 383 8.90 13.39 -9.63
CA SER A 383 9.96 12.60 -10.28
C SER A 383 10.28 11.31 -9.55
N SER A 384 10.24 11.27 -8.23
CA SER A 384 10.76 10.14 -7.46
C SER A 384 9.77 9.56 -6.48
N GLY A 385 9.38 8.30 -6.68
CA GLY A 385 8.70 7.49 -5.67
C GLY A 385 9.59 7.06 -4.50
N ARG A 386 10.83 7.57 -4.42
CA ARG A 386 11.79 7.29 -3.34
C ARG A 386 12.09 5.80 -3.17
N MET A 387 12.48 5.16 -4.25
CA MET A 387 12.84 3.75 -4.33
C MET A 387 13.79 3.31 -3.20
N GLU A 388 14.77 4.14 -2.88
CA GLU A 388 15.75 3.93 -1.82
C GLU A 388 15.11 3.69 -0.44
N ARG A 389 13.99 4.34 -0.12
CA ARG A 389 13.29 4.17 1.16
C ARG A 389 12.67 2.78 1.28
N TYR A 390 12.03 2.31 0.22
CA TYR A 390 11.44 0.96 0.19
C TYR A 390 12.52 -0.11 0.24
N LEU A 391 13.61 0.05 -0.52
CA LEU A 391 14.73 -0.88 -0.53
C LEU A 391 15.44 -0.95 0.82
N GLN A 392 15.54 0.17 1.56
CA GLN A 392 16.07 0.22 2.92
C GLN A 392 15.21 -0.59 3.90
N LEU A 393 13.88 -0.59 3.71
CA LEU A 393 12.94 -1.34 4.56
C LEU A 393 12.90 -2.84 4.23
N CYS A 394 13.53 -3.27 3.13
CA CYS A 394 13.55 -4.66 2.71
C CYS A 394 14.41 -5.54 3.62
N ALA A 395 13.78 -6.47 4.32
CA ALA A 395 14.45 -7.44 5.19
C ALA A 395 13.60 -8.70 5.38
N LYS A 396 14.23 -9.84 5.65
CA LYS A 396 13.53 -11.11 5.99
C LYS A 396 12.38 -11.48 5.05
N ASN A 397 12.49 -11.14 3.77
CA ASN A 397 11.49 -11.47 2.74
C ASN A 397 10.12 -10.82 2.98
N ASN A 398 10.11 -9.61 3.48
CA ASN A 398 8.89 -8.91 3.89
C ASN A 398 8.03 -8.40 2.74
N MET A 399 8.60 -8.05 1.60
CA MET A 399 7.88 -7.49 0.45
C MET A 399 8.58 -7.79 -0.88
N PHE A 400 7.95 -7.42 -1.99
CA PHE A 400 8.59 -7.28 -3.30
C PHE A 400 8.79 -5.82 -3.65
N VAL A 401 9.90 -5.51 -4.31
CA VAL A 401 10.14 -4.21 -4.94
C VAL A 401 10.53 -4.45 -6.39
N ALA A 402 9.76 -3.86 -7.31
CA ALA A 402 9.93 -4.03 -8.75
C ALA A 402 9.81 -2.69 -9.49
N ASP A 403 10.45 -2.62 -10.64
CA ASP A 403 10.41 -1.49 -11.57
C ASP A 403 10.34 -2.06 -12.99
N CYS A 404 9.10 -2.28 -13.45
CA CYS A 404 8.84 -2.97 -14.71
C CYS A 404 9.10 -2.05 -15.90
N SER A 405 9.75 -2.61 -16.93
CA SER A 405 10.05 -1.89 -18.16
C SER A 405 9.18 -2.30 -19.37
N THR A 406 8.33 -3.32 -19.24
CA THR A 406 7.46 -3.79 -20.34
C THR A 406 6.02 -4.00 -19.89
N PRO A 407 5.03 -3.80 -20.79
CA PRO A 407 3.62 -4.11 -20.53
C PRO A 407 3.39 -5.57 -20.09
N ALA A 408 4.04 -6.54 -20.75
CA ALA A 408 3.92 -7.96 -20.40
C ALA A 408 4.39 -8.24 -18.96
N ASN A 409 5.51 -7.64 -18.55
CA ASN A 409 5.98 -7.82 -17.16
C ASN A 409 5.03 -7.21 -16.13
N MET A 410 4.38 -6.08 -16.46
CA MET A 410 3.32 -5.50 -15.60
C MET A 410 2.12 -6.44 -15.49
N PHE A 411 1.65 -7.01 -16.58
CA PHE A 411 0.59 -8.01 -16.58
C PHE A 411 0.94 -9.20 -15.67
N HIS A 412 2.12 -9.77 -15.86
CA HIS A 412 2.53 -10.95 -15.13
C HIS A 412 2.77 -10.70 -13.63
N ILE A 413 3.31 -9.53 -13.24
CA ILE A 413 3.55 -9.23 -11.84
C ILE A 413 2.23 -9.04 -11.06
N LEU A 414 1.22 -8.44 -11.68
CA LEU A 414 -0.12 -8.29 -11.10
C LEU A 414 -0.79 -9.66 -10.93
N ARG A 415 -0.73 -10.51 -11.93
CA ARG A 415 -1.26 -11.88 -11.84
C ARG A 415 -0.51 -12.72 -10.81
N ARG A 416 0.84 -12.61 -10.77
CA ARG A 416 1.68 -13.30 -9.79
C ARG A 416 1.22 -13.03 -8.36
N GLN A 417 0.77 -11.82 -8.07
CA GLN A 417 0.33 -11.41 -6.73
C GLN A 417 -0.80 -12.29 -6.18
N LEU A 418 -1.69 -12.78 -7.04
CA LEU A 418 -2.80 -13.67 -6.64
C LEU A 418 -2.56 -15.15 -6.99
N LYS A 419 -1.78 -15.46 -8.02
CA LYS A 419 -1.50 -16.85 -8.42
C LYS A 419 -0.49 -17.54 -7.51
N ALA A 420 0.34 -16.79 -6.79
CA ALA A 420 1.29 -17.33 -5.84
C ALA A 420 0.59 -18.00 -4.64
N SER A 421 1.21 -19.06 -4.11
CA SER A 421 0.72 -19.76 -2.91
C SER A 421 0.95 -19.01 -1.59
N TYR A 422 1.36 -17.76 -1.69
CA TYR A 422 1.65 -16.86 -0.58
C TYR A 422 1.21 -15.44 -0.94
N ARG A 423 1.19 -14.56 0.06
CA ARG A 423 0.98 -13.12 -0.16
C ARG A 423 2.12 -12.35 0.48
N LYS A 424 2.58 -11.31 -0.22
CA LYS A 424 3.55 -10.32 0.27
C LYS A 424 3.16 -8.96 -0.30
N PRO A 425 3.36 -7.87 0.42
CA PRO A 425 3.25 -6.54 -0.17
C PRO A 425 4.12 -6.42 -1.43
N LEU A 426 3.58 -5.78 -2.45
CA LEU A 426 4.25 -5.57 -3.73
C LEU A 426 4.34 -4.07 -4.01
N ILE A 427 5.54 -3.55 -4.10
CA ILE A 427 5.81 -2.16 -4.49
C ILE A 427 6.28 -2.17 -5.95
N VAL A 428 5.53 -1.50 -6.83
CA VAL A 428 5.88 -1.36 -8.25
C VAL A 428 6.09 0.10 -8.57
N PHE A 429 7.30 0.45 -8.98
CA PHE A 429 7.56 1.72 -9.62
C PHE A 429 7.03 1.66 -11.04
N THR A 430 6.10 2.56 -11.37
CA THR A 430 5.40 2.56 -12.65
C THR A 430 5.85 3.74 -13.50
N PRO A 431 5.90 3.59 -14.83
CA PRO A 431 6.33 4.67 -15.70
C PRO A 431 5.26 5.74 -15.86
N LYS A 432 5.67 6.90 -16.38
CA LYS A 432 4.81 8.00 -16.79
C LYS A 432 4.82 8.16 -18.31
N SER A 433 5.94 8.56 -18.88
CA SER A 433 6.08 8.73 -20.36
C SER A 433 5.99 7.42 -21.13
N LEU A 434 6.46 6.31 -20.54
CA LEU A 434 6.40 5.00 -21.20
C LEU A 434 4.99 4.45 -21.38
N LEU A 435 3.99 4.96 -20.66
CA LEU A 435 2.59 4.52 -20.78
C LEU A 435 2.07 4.57 -22.23
N ARG A 436 2.60 5.47 -23.06
CA ARG A 436 2.24 5.63 -24.48
C ARG A 436 3.44 5.68 -25.42
N HIS A 437 4.60 5.26 -24.94
CA HIS A 437 5.80 5.31 -25.75
C HIS A 437 5.75 4.23 -26.85
N PRO A 438 5.96 4.55 -28.13
CA PRO A 438 5.75 3.62 -29.25
C PRO A 438 6.65 2.37 -29.24
N ARG A 439 7.77 2.44 -28.52
CA ARG A 439 8.70 1.28 -28.34
C ARG A 439 8.32 0.41 -27.12
N VAL A 440 7.36 0.86 -26.29
CA VAL A 440 6.96 0.16 -25.07
C VAL A 440 5.63 -0.54 -25.32
N THR A 441 5.70 -1.58 -26.10
CA THR A 441 4.57 -2.46 -26.41
C THR A 441 5.00 -3.92 -26.26
N SER A 442 4.05 -4.79 -26.00
CA SER A 442 4.23 -6.25 -25.93
C SER A 442 3.26 -6.94 -26.87
N LYS A 443 3.61 -8.13 -27.33
CA LYS A 443 2.76 -8.97 -28.18
C LYS A 443 1.77 -9.75 -27.31
N VAL A 444 0.65 -10.17 -27.88
CA VAL A 444 -0.34 -11.01 -27.18
C VAL A 444 0.29 -12.32 -26.68
N GLU A 445 1.23 -12.87 -27.42
CA GLU A 445 1.99 -14.07 -27.03
C GLU A 445 2.79 -13.87 -25.74
N ASP A 446 3.35 -12.68 -25.51
CA ASP A 446 4.09 -12.37 -24.28
C ASP A 446 3.20 -12.45 -23.03
N PHE A 447 1.87 -12.29 -23.17
CA PHE A 447 0.90 -12.42 -22.09
C PHE A 447 0.36 -13.85 -21.94
N SER A 448 0.20 -14.57 -23.08
CA SER A 448 -0.38 -15.92 -23.06
C SER A 448 0.62 -16.99 -22.62
N ASP A 449 1.88 -16.86 -23.01
CA ASP A 449 2.90 -17.92 -22.86
C ASP A 449 4.05 -17.52 -21.93
N GLY A 450 4.04 -16.27 -21.45
CA GLY A 450 5.07 -15.72 -20.58
C GLY A 450 4.84 -15.93 -19.10
N CYS A 451 5.79 -15.45 -18.33
CA CYS A 451 5.68 -15.25 -16.86
C CYS A 451 6.45 -13.99 -16.48
N PHE A 452 6.29 -13.55 -15.23
CA PHE A 452 7.07 -12.43 -14.73
C PHE A 452 8.58 -12.74 -14.81
N GLN A 453 9.32 -11.86 -15.48
CA GLN A 453 10.75 -11.95 -15.64
C GLN A 453 11.44 -10.98 -14.67
N PRO A 454 12.04 -11.46 -13.58
CA PRO A 454 12.73 -10.58 -12.61
C PRO A 454 14.02 -9.97 -13.20
N LEU A 455 14.52 -10.51 -14.31
CA LEU A 455 15.69 -10.08 -15.03
C LEU A 455 15.46 -10.31 -16.53
N ILE A 456 15.72 -9.31 -17.37
CA ILE A 456 15.59 -9.41 -18.83
C ILE A 456 16.95 -9.12 -19.47
N ASP A 457 17.43 -10.10 -20.25
CA ASP A 457 18.71 -10.01 -20.98
C ASP A 457 18.58 -9.14 -22.26
N ASP A 458 19.69 -8.66 -22.77
CA ASP A 458 19.75 -8.01 -24.09
C ASP A 458 19.83 -9.07 -25.22
N ASN A 459 18.65 -9.40 -25.76
CA ASN A 459 18.54 -10.41 -26.83
C ASN A 459 19.17 -9.96 -28.16
N LYS A 460 19.50 -8.67 -28.33
CA LYS A 460 20.15 -8.12 -29.53
C LYS A 460 21.66 -8.04 -29.40
N ALA A 461 22.20 -8.14 -28.18
CA ALA A 461 23.63 -8.06 -27.94
C ALA A 461 24.34 -9.36 -28.35
N ASN A 462 25.48 -9.22 -29.06
CA ASN A 462 26.37 -10.34 -29.37
C ASN A 462 27.35 -10.55 -28.20
N ALA A 463 27.14 -11.61 -27.41
CA ALA A 463 27.96 -11.90 -26.23
C ALA A 463 29.47 -11.98 -26.52
N ALA A 464 29.90 -12.38 -27.73
CA ALA A 464 31.32 -12.45 -28.09
C ALA A 464 31.95 -11.08 -28.37
N LYS A 465 31.13 -10.08 -28.73
CA LYS A 465 31.56 -8.71 -29.03
C LYS A 465 31.33 -7.76 -27.84
N THR A 466 30.53 -8.16 -26.85
CA THR A 466 30.21 -7.32 -25.70
C THR A 466 31.40 -7.21 -24.78
N ASN A 467 31.89 -5.99 -24.55
CA ASN A 467 32.92 -5.66 -23.58
C ASN A 467 32.38 -4.82 -22.39
N THR A 468 31.23 -4.17 -22.56
CA THR A 468 30.56 -3.40 -21.51
C THR A 468 29.17 -3.99 -21.20
N LEU A 469 28.93 -4.33 -19.94
CA LEU A 469 27.65 -4.86 -19.46
C LEU A 469 26.99 -3.83 -18.53
N VAL A 470 25.84 -3.33 -18.92
CA VAL A 470 25.08 -2.32 -18.16
C VAL A 470 23.84 -2.95 -17.53
N PHE A 471 23.77 -2.93 -16.21
CA PHE A 471 22.55 -3.24 -15.47
C PHE A 471 21.75 -1.96 -15.22
N VAL A 472 20.46 -2.00 -15.50
CA VAL A 472 19.54 -0.85 -15.43
C VAL A 472 18.17 -1.31 -15.00
N THR A 473 17.31 -0.41 -14.49
CA THR A 473 15.92 -0.70 -14.14
C THR A 473 14.98 0.31 -14.79
N GLY A 474 13.73 -0.10 -15.03
CA GLY A 474 12.61 0.74 -15.42
C GLY A 474 12.81 1.54 -16.70
N LYS A 475 12.33 2.77 -16.65
CA LYS A 475 12.30 3.70 -17.81
C LYS A 475 13.69 3.99 -18.39
N PHE A 476 14.71 4.09 -17.55
CA PHE A 476 16.03 4.51 -17.98
C PHE A 476 16.67 3.56 -19.01
N TYR A 477 16.19 2.30 -19.05
CA TYR A 477 16.58 1.37 -20.13
C TYR A 477 16.35 1.95 -21.53
N TYR A 478 15.22 2.63 -21.76
CA TYR A 478 14.89 3.16 -23.09
C TYR A 478 15.74 4.36 -23.46
N ASP A 479 16.11 5.20 -22.51
CA ASP A 479 17.04 6.30 -22.72
C ASP A 479 18.45 5.77 -23.10
N LEU A 480 18.91 4.73 -22.40
CA LEU A 480 20.17 4.05 -22.70
C LEU A 480 20.14 3.31 -24.03
N LEU A 481 19.02 2.68 -24.39
CA LEU A 481 18.86 1.99 -25.65
C LEU A 481 18.92 2.96 -26.83
N GLU A 482 18.29 4.13 -26.72
CA GLU A 482 18.36 5.19 -27.72
C GLU A 482 19.79 5.72 -27.86
N ALA A 483 20.47 5.98 -26.75
CA ALA A 483 21.87 6.41 -26.76
C ALA A 483 22.80 5.35 -27.41
N LYS A 484 22.62 4.06 -27.07
CA LYS A 484 23.37 2.94 -27.64
C LYS A 484 23.20 2.88 -29.17
N GLU A 485 21.96 3.01 -29.64
CA GLU A 485 21.66 2.99 -31.09
C GLU A 485 22.25 4.22 -31.80
N ASN A 486 22.10 5.42 -31.25
CA ASN A 486 22.64 6.66 -31.84
C ASN A 486 24.17 6.67 -31.90
N LEU A 487 24.82 6.07 -30.90
CA LEU A 487 26.29 5.97 -30.82
C LEU A 487 26.87 4.73 -31.51
N LEU A 488 26.02 3.88 -32.12
CA LEU A 488 26.38 2.63 -32.79
C LEU A 488 27.26 1.69 -31.93
N ARG A 489 26.91 1.57 -30.62
CA ARG A 489 27.66 0.79 -29.60
C ARG A 489 27.21 -0.68 -29.60
N ASP A 490 27.74 -1.47 -30.57
CA ASP A 490 27.47 -2.91 -30.65
C ASP A 490 28.19 -3.74 -29.57
N ASP A 491 29.12 -3.11 -28.85
CA ASP A 491 29.94 -3.68 -27.80
C ASP A 491 29.31 -3.54 -26.40
N VAL A 492 28.11 -2.96 -26.28
CA VAL A 492 27.37 -2.76 -25.04
C VAL A 492 26.16 -3.70 -24.98
N ALA A 493 25.97 -4.39 -23.84
CA ALA A 493 24.73 -5.12 -23.53
C ALA A 493 23.96 -4.42 -22.39
N LEU A 494 22.65 -4.23 -22.58
CA LEU A 494 21.74 -3.61 -21.61
C LEU A 494 20.88 -4.67 -20.95
N VAL A 495 21.13 -4.99 -19.70
CA VAL A 495 20.39 -5.99 -18.90
C VAL A 495 19.47 -5.29 -17.92
N ARG A 496 18.18 -5.62 -17.95
CA ARG A 496 17.17 -5.00 -17.10
C ARG A 496 16.92 -5.81 -15.83
N ILE A 497 17.10 -5.21 -14.66
CA ILE A 497 16.69 -5.78 -13.39
C ILE A 497 15.28 -5.26 -13.07
N GLU A 498 14.27 -6.07 -13.35
CA GLU A 498 12.85 -5.72 -13.17
C GLU A 498 12.39 -5.91 -11.72
N GLN A 499 13.03 -6.82 -10.96
CA GLN A 499 12.79 -7.03 -9.54
C GLN A 499 14.05 -6.72 -8.75
N LEU A 500 13.98 -5.65 -7.96
CA LEU A 500 15.07 -5.18 -7.11
C LEU A 500 15.12 -5.92 -5.77
N PHE A 501 13.98 -6.35 -5.25
CA PHE A 501 13.95 -7.17 -4.03
C PHE A 501 12.84 -8.23 -4.10
N PRO A 502 13.11 -9.50 -3.73
CA PRO A 502 14.46 -10.05 -3.57
C PRO A 502 15.22 -10.09 -4.91
N LEU A 503 16.52 -9.78 -4.85
CA LEU A 503 17.36 -9.69 -6.05
C LEU A 503 17.54 -11.09 -6.71
N PRO A 504 17.39 -11.22 -8.06
CA PRO A 504 17.50 -12.49 -8.77
C PRO A 504 18.96 -12.92 -8.98
N LYS A 505 19.72 -13.14 -7.88
CA LYS A 505 21.18 -13.42 -7.90
C LYS A 505 21.59 -14.53 -8.86
N LYS A 506 20.82 -15.64 -8.93
CA LYS A 506 21.09 -16.74 -9.86
C LYS A 506 20.98 -16.32 -11.34
N GLY A 507 20.00 -15.46 -11.66
CA GLY A 507 19.85 -14.91 -13.00
C GLY A 507 21.03 -14.02 -13.37
N ILE A 508 21.43 -13.13 -12.44
CA ILE A 508 22.60 -12.26 -12.61
C ILE A 508 23.86 -13.08 -12.85
N SER A 509 24.12 -14.13 -12.07
CA SER A 509 25.27 -15.02 -12.27
C SER A 509 25.27 -15.71 -13.64
N LYS A 510 24.07 -16.08 -14.18
CA LYS A 510 23.95 -16.64 -15.54
C LYS A 510 24.30 -15.60 -16.60
N ILE A 511 23.86 -14.35 -16.44
CA ILE A 511 24.21 -13.24 -17.35
C ILE A 511 25.71 -13.02 -17.37
N LEU A 512 26.35 -12.91 -16.20
CA LEU A 512 27.81 -12.76 -16.10
C LEU A 512 28.56 -13.92 -16.78
N SER A 513 28.05 -15.15 -16.63
CA SER A 513 28.63 -16.32 -17.30
C SER A 513 28.45 -16.33 -18.84
N LYS A 514 27.40 -15.68 -19.34
CA LYS A 514 27.15 -15.52 -20.79
C LYS A 514 28.12 -14.51 -21.42
N TYR A 515 28.33 -13.38 -20.76
CA TYR A 515 29.17 -12.29 -21.29
C TYR A 515 30.61 -12.38 -20.77
N LYS A 516 31.37 -13.37 -21.24
CA LYS A 516 32.71 -13.71 -20.72
C LYS A 516 33.80 -12.67 -21.03
N ASN A 517 33.59 -11.86 -22.07
CA ASN A 517 34.57 -10.88 -22.55
C ASN A 517 34.35 -9.47 -21.96
N VAL A 518 33.51 -9.35 -20.95
CA VAL A 518 33.17 -8.08 -20.35
C VAL A 518 34.29 -7.64 -19.41
N ASP A 519 34.86 -6.48 -19.69
CA ASP A 519 35.86 -5.81 -18.86
C ASP A 519 35.25 -4.71 -17.99
N ASP A 520 34.09 -4.17 -18.40
CA ASP A 520 33.42 -3.05 -17.74
C ASP A 520 31.97 -3.42 -17.38
N ILE A 521 31.68 -3.47 -16.09
CA ILE A 521 30.34 -3.72 -15.55
C ILE A 521 29.83 -2.44 -14.91
N VAL A 522 28.61 -2.00 -15.32
CA VAL A 522 28.04 -0.73 -14.91
C VAL A 522 26.67 -0.95 -14.29
N TRP A 523 26.42 -0.36 -13.11
CA TRP A 523 25.07 -0.05 -12.65
C TRP A 523 24.69 1.34 -13.13
N ALA A 524 23.66 1.46 -13.94
CA ALA A 524 23.16 2.72 -14.45
C ALA A 524 21.78 3.05 -13.88
N GLN A 525 21.60 4.26 -13.37
CA GLN A 525 20.32 4.77 -12.87
C GLN A 525 20.14 6.25 -13.22
N GLU A 526 18.88 6.69 -13.41
CA GLU A 526 18.59 8.09 -13.68
C GLU A 526 18.53 8.96 -12.42
N GLU A 527 18.42 8.36 -11.25
CA GLU A 527 18.36 9.01 -9.95
C GLU A 527 19.73 9.55 -9.54
N PRO A 528 19.75 10.55 -8.62
CA PRO A 528 20.98 10.96 -7.95
C PRO A 528 21.69 9.80 -7.24
N ARG A 529 23.02 9.88 -7.13
CA ARG A 529 23.85 8.82 -6.55
C ARG A 529 23.44 8.40 -5.12
N ASN A 530 22.87 9.31 -4.34
CA ASN A 530 22.39 9.04 -2.97
C ASN A 530 20.94 8.54 -2.93
N MET A 531 20.31 8.32 -4.08
CA MET A 531 18.92 7.90 -4.22
C MET A 531 18.82 6.69 -5.16
N GLY A 532 17.59 6.24 -5.45
CA GLY A 532 17.35 5.09 -6.32
C GLY A 532 17.83 3.77 -5.71
N ALA A 533 18.21 2.84 -6.56
CA ALA A 533 18.61 1.50 -6.12
C ALA A 533 20.12 1.36 -5.82
N LEU A 534 20.95 2.37 -6.07
CA LEU A 534 22.40 2.24 -5.93
C LEU A 534 22.85 1.77 -4.55
N GLY A 535 22.29 2.34 -3.47
CA GLY A 535 22.61 1.93 -2.10
C GLY A 535 22.29 0.45 -1.84
N HIS A 536 21.19 -0.04 -2.38
CA HIS A 536 20.81 -1.44 -2.30
C HIS A 536 21.76 -2.34 -3.11
N MET A 537 22.15 -1.92 -4.32
CA MET A 537 23.09 -2.66 -5.15
C MET A 537 24.47 -2.75 -4.51
N LEU A 538 24.95 -1.69 -3.85
CA LEU A 538 26.22 -1.70 -3.11
C LEU A 538 26.24 -2.74 -1.99
N LEU A 539 25.09 -3.01 -1.36
CA LEU A 539 24.96 -3.97 -0.27
C LEU A 539 24.72 -5.41 -0.73
N HIS A 540 24.12 -5.61 -1.92
CA HIS A 540 23.62 -6.93 -2.32
C HIS A 540 24.18 -7.47 -3.62
N PHE A 541 25.00 -6.68 -4.34
CA PHE A 541 25.62 -7.05 -5.61
C PHE A 541 27.02 -7.66 -5.41
N GLU A 542 27.20 -8.38 -4.28
CA GLU A 542 28.47 -8.92 -3.80
C GLU A 542 29.15 -9.89 -4.80
N ASP A 543 28.33 -10.61 -5.59
CA ASP A 543 28.80 -11.58 -6.58
C ASP A 543 29.39 -10.92 -7.83
N VAL A 544 29.24 -9.60 -7.99
CA VAL A 544 29.75 -8.82 -9.14
C VAL A 544 30.98 -8.04 -8.71
N LYS A 545 32.14 -8.44 -9.21
CA LYS A 545 33.40 -7.77 -8.90
C LYS A 545 33.67 -6.62 -9.88
N ASN A 546 34.33 -5.58 -9.37
CA ASN A 546 34.88 -4.48 -10.19
C ASN A 546 33.82 -3.75 -11.06
N TRP A 547 32.63 -3.51 -10.51
CA TRP A 547 31.62 -2.72 -11.20
C TRP A 547 31.68 -1.24 -10.80
N ARG A 548 31.27 -0.39 -11.71
CA ARG A 548 31.15 1.05 -11.50
C ARG A 548 29.72 1.55 -11.62
N THR A 549 29.51 2.81 -11.29
CA THR A 549 28.17 3.43 -11.34
C THR A 549 28.11 4.53 -12.37
N ALA A 550 26.96 4.63 -13.07
CA ALA A 550 26.59 5.76 -13.88
C ALA A 550 25.27 6.35 -13.31
N SER A 551 25.35 7.53 -12.72
CA SER A 551 24.21 8.17 -12.05
C SER A 551 24.40 9.69 -12.01
N ARG A 552 23.32 10.42 -11.70
CA ARG A 552 23.44 11.85 -11.40
C ARG A 552 24.26 12.04 -10.12
N ARG A 553 24.84 13.24 -9.97
CA ARG A 553 25.55 13.61 -8.72
C ARG A 553 24.60 13.51 -7.53
N SER A 554 25.15 13.30 -6.34
CA SER A 554 24.38 13.39 -5.09
C SER A 554 23.72 14.74 -4.94
N TYR A 555 22.44 14.72 -4.60
CA TYR A 555 21.65 15.93 -4.47
C TYR A 555 20.62 15.78 -3.35
N SER A 556 20.26 16.88 -2.68
CA SER A 556 19.30 16.86 -1.58
C SER A 556 17.85 16.79 -2.06
N ALA A 557 17.54 17.44 -3.19
CA ALA A 557 16.23 17.30 -3.85
C ALA A 557 16.26 16.14 -4.86
N PRO A 558 15.12 15.49 -5.14
CA PRO A 558 15.08 14.40 -6.11
C PRO A 558 15.50 14.83 -7.51
N ALA A 559 14.96 15.95 -7.99
CA ALA A 559 15.17 16.43 -9.35
C ALA A 559 15.29 17.96 -9.42
N ALA A 560 15.86 18.46 -10.52
CA ALA A 560 15.89 19.88 -10.81
C ALA A 560 14.52 20.39 -11.24
N GLY A 561 14.17 21.64 -10.88
CA GLY A 561 12.94 22.30 -11.29
C GLY A 561 12.90 22.71 -12.78
N SER A 562 13.92 22.38 -13.57
CA SER A 562 14.05 22.73 -14.99
C SER A 562 14.18 21.49 -15.87
N ALA A 563 13.27 21.31 -16.82
CA ALA A 563 13.30 20.23 -17.80
C ALA A 563 14.60 20.24 -18.64
N THR A 564 15.11 21.43 -19.01
CA THR A 564 16.37 21.57 -19.75
C THR A 564 17.56 21.06 -18.95
N ARG A 565 17.65 21.43 -17.65
CA ARG A 565 18.71 20.92 -16.76
C ARG A 565 18.59 19.40 -16.56
N SER A 566 17.38 18.88 -16.45
CA SER A 566 17.13 17.44 -16.33
C SER A 566 17.65 16.69 -17.55
N LYS A 567 17.36 17.17 -18.78
CA LYS A 567 17.85 16.59 -20.04
C LYS A 567 19.38 16.65 -20.15
N LEU A 568 20.00 17.80 -19.86
CA LEU A 568 21.46 17.95 -19.88
C LEU A 568 22.13 16.98 -18.91
N SER A 569 21.59 16.85 -17.71
CA SER A 569 22.10 15.88 -16.73
C SER A 569 21.93 14.42 -17.19
N LEU A 570 20.87 14.10 -17.94
CA LEU A 570 20.63 12.77 -18.48
C LEU A 570 21.67 12.40 -19.55
N ILE A 571 22.02 13.34 -20.44
CA ILE A 571 23.04 13.12 -21.49
C ILE A 571 24.38 12.67 -20.87
N HIS A 572 24.78 13.25 -19.74
CA HIS A 572 26.01 12.87 -19.05
C HIS A 572 26.02 11.46 -18.48
N ILE A 573 24.85 10.90 -18.17
CA ILE A 573 24.73 9.51 -17.66
C ILE A 573 24.54 8.49 -18.77
N SER A 574 23.89 8.89 -19.88
CA SER A 574 23.60 8.02 -21.02
C SER A 574 24.79 7.83 -21.97
N GLU A 575 25.85 8.65 -21.83
CA GLU A 575 27.10 8.51 -22.54
C GLU A 575 28.17 7.80 -21.66
N PRO A 576 28.16 6.47 -21.52
CA PRO A 576 29.06 5.75 -20.61
C PRO A 576 30.54 5.75 -21.07
N THR A 577 30.87 6.45 -22.14
CA THR A 577 32.19 6.49 -22.77
C THR A 577 33.05 7.67 -22.37
N ARG A 578 32.54 8.66 -21.67
CA ARG A 578 33.39 9.72 -21.10
C ARG A 578 33.75 9.37 -19.67
N PRO A 579 35.06 9.36 -19.28
CA PRO A 579 35.42 9.35 -17.88
C PRO A 579 34.67 10.51 -17.23
N LEU A 580 33.91 10.24 -16.18
CA LEU A 580 33.36 11.29 -15.31
C LEU A 580 34.54 11.94 -14.57
N GLU A 581 35.30 12.78 -15.26
CA GLU A 581 36.04 13.83 -14.63
C GLU A 581 34.98 14.87 -14.21
N ILE A 582 34.68 14.87 -12.94
CA ILE A 582 34.51 15.95 -11.96
C ILE A 582 33.66 15.46 -10.80
#